data_1c0de4003b34d774adbd43e2df5e8798
#
_entry.id   1c0de4003b34d774adbd43e2df5e8798
#
_cell.length_a   1.000
_cell.length_b   1.000
_cell.length_c   1.000
_cell.angle_alpha   90.00
_cell.angle_beta   90.00
_cell.angle_gamma   90.00
#
_symmetry.space_group_name_H-M   'P 1'
#
loop_
_entity.id
_entity.type
_entity.pdbx_description
1 polymer ?
#
loop_
_entity_poly.entity_id
_entity_poly.type
_entity_poly.pdbx_seq_one_letter_code
_entity_poly.pdbx_strand_id
1 'polypeptide(L)'
;MVVAFAAMSLYLLSCEYLKMSDPAVNAKPSSHEHVVIIGAGAAGLTAGIYTARANLSPLIIAGLQPGGQMTITTDVENYPGFAEVIQGPWLMTEMQAQAENVGARVMYDIVTGLDSASRPFRLTLDSGQDITADTVILATGAQARWLGLESETHFNGRGVSACATCDGFFYKGRDVAVIGGGNTAVEEALYLANICNSVTLVHRRDSLRAEQIMQDRLLKKDNISVEWNRQVAEVFGDDTGVTGLRLASTDGGDDKTISVHGMFVAIEHDPATAAFAGAVTLDDEGYIKATPGTTRTSVSGIFAAGDCVDKIYRQAVTAAGMGCMAALDAERWLGEQTS
;
A
#
# COMPACT_ATOMS: atom_id res chain seq x y z
N MET A 1 22.14 5.78 47.20
CA MET A 1 21.42 7.03 46.87
C MET A 1 21.71 7.54 45.46
N VAL A 2 22.38 6.77 44.61
CA VAL A 2 22.79 7.18 43.23
C VAL A 2 21.93 6.42 42.15
N VAL A 3 21.25 5.34 42.50
CA VAL A 3 20.46 4.51 41.57
C VAL A 3 19.02 5.05 41.36
N ALA A 4 18.51 5.88 42.28
CA ALA A 4 17.15 6.42 42.19
C ALA A 4 17.04 7.63 41.23
N PHE A 5 18.15 8.33 40.93
CA PHE A 5 18.14 9.50 40.05
C PHE A 5 18.20 9.14 38.55
N ALA A 6 18.78 7.98 38.20
CA ALA A 6 18.85 7.53 36.80
C ALA A 6 17.49 7.02 36.29
N ALA A 7 16.70 6.39 37.14
CA ALA A 7 15.36 5.89 36.78
C ALA A 7 14.32 7.03 36.60
N MET A 8 14.46 8.13 37.35
CA MET A 8 13.56 9.27 37.23
C MET A 8 13.87 10.14 36.00
N SER A 9 15.13 10.17 35.54
CA SER A 9 15.53 10.86 34.30
C SER A 9 15.07 10.11 33.05
N LEU A 10 15.05 8.78 33.06
CA LEU A 10 14.51 7.95 31.97
C LEU A 10 12.96 8.01 31.91
N TYR A 11 12.30 8.18 33.05
CA TYR A 11 10.84 8.31 33.09
C TYR A 11 10.36 9.70 32.64
N LEU A 12 11.16 10.75 32.84
CA LEU A 12 10.87 12.10 32.35
C LEU A 12 11.16 12.24 30.84
N LEU A 13 12.16 11.53 30.31
CA LEU A 13 12.41 11.45 28.86
C LEU A 13 11.31 10.65 28.11
N SER A 14 10.71 9.64 28.75
CA SER A 14 9.57 8.91 28.17
C SER A 14 8.26 9.69 28.26
N CYS A 15 8.10 10.62 29.21
CA CYS A 15 6.92 11.50 29.28
C CYS A 15 6.99 12.71 28.34
N GLU A 16 8.18 13.14 27.90
CA GLU A 16 8.28 14.18 26.87
C GLU A 16 8.05 13.62 25.45
N TYR A 17 8.27 12.32 25.23
CA TYR A 17 7.91 11.65 23.98
C TYR A 17 6.39 11.39 23.82
N LEU A 18 5.61 11.55 24.90
CA LEU A 18 4.14 11.47 24.90
C LEU A 18 3.46 12.84 24.88
N LYS A 19 4.14 13.90 24.48
CA LYS A 19 3.45 15.02 23.85
C LYS A 19 3.02 14.54 22.45
N MET A 20 1.93 13.75 22.45
CA MET A 20 1.08 13.66 21.28
C MET A 20 0.91 15.09 20.80
N SER A 21 1.43 15.39 19.62
CA SER A 21 1.09 16.59 18.87
C SER A 21 -0.40 16.81 19.02
N ASP A 22 -0.82 18.02 19.32
CA ASP A 22 -2.22 18.44 19.23
C ASP A 22 -2.85 17.79 18.01
N PRO A 23 -4.13 17.37 18.07
CA PRO A 23 -4.79 16.70 16.96
C PRO A 23 -4.51 17.53 15.72
N ALA A 24 -3.86 16.93 14.75
CA ALA A 24 -3.26 17.59 13.60
C ALA A 24 -4.23 18.64 13.08
N VAL A 25 -3.85 19.90 13.19
CA VAL A 25 -4.69 21.00 12.70
C VAL A 25 -4.80 20.80 11.21
N ASN A 26 -6.00 20.41 10.76
CA ASN A 26 -6.27 20.18 9.35
C ASN A 26 -5.85 21.44 8.57
N ALA A 27 -4.87 21.29 7.68
CA ALA A 27 -4.35 22.40 6.91
C ALA A 27 -5.49 22.99 6.06
N LYS A 28 -5.67 24.31 6.12
CA LYS A 28 -6.61 24.98 5.24
C LYS A 28 -5.94 25.18 3.88
N PRO A 29 -6.54 24.71 2.78
CA PRO A 29 -6.02 25.00 1.46
C PRO A 29 -6.20 26.49 1.15
N SER A 30 -5.31 27.05 0.35
CA SER A 30 -5.59 28.26 -0.39
C SER A 30 -6.54 27.94 -1.56
N SER A 31 -7.14 28.94 -2.17
CA SER A 31 -7.94 28.72 -3.39
C SER A 31 -7.08 28.22 -4.56
N HIS A 32 -5.75 28.39 -4.47
CA HIS A 32 -4.76 28.00 -5.47
C HIS A 32 -3.49 27.50 -4.78
N GLU A 33 -2.95 26.37 -5.27
CA GLU A 33 -1.76 25.69 -4.76
C GLU A 33 -0.75 25.49 -5.90
N HIS A 34 0.54 25.65 -5.61
CA HIS A 34 1.57 25.32 -6.60
C HIS A 34 1.67 23.82 -6.85
N VAL A 35 1.65 23.04 -5.76
CA VAL A 35 1.75 21.57 -5.81
C VAL A 35 0.67 20.96 -4.93
N VAL A 36 -0.16 20.12 -5.52
CA VAL A 36 -1.09 19.25 -4.78
C VAL A 36 -0.65 17.81 -4.94
N ILE A 37 -0.52 17.10 -3.82
CA ILE A 37 -0.20 15.68 -3.77
C ILE A 37 -1.44 14.95 -3.25
N ILE A 38 -1.93 13.96 -3.98
CA ILE A 38 -3.14 13.22 -3.63
C ILE A 38 -2.74 11.84 -3.11
N GLY A 39 -2.91 11.64 -1.81
CA GLY A 39 -2.54 10.45 -1.06
C GLY A 39 -1.38 10.69 -0.09
N ALA A 40 -1.51 10.19 1.14
CA ALA A 40 -0.53 10.28 2.22
C ALA A 40 0.12 8.93 2.56
N GLY A 41 0.26 8.03 1.58
CA GLY A 41 1.07 6.83 1.70
C GLY A 41 2.56 7.13 1.52
N ALA A 42 3.42 6.10 1.49
CA ALA A 42 4.88 6.24 1.36
C ALA A 42 5.28 7.09 0.14
N ALA A 43 4.59 6.94 -1.00
CA ALA A 43 4.84 7.74 -2.20
C ALA A 43 4.51 9.22 -1.98
N GLY A 44 3.29 9.52 -1.49
CA GLY A 44 2.83 10.91 -1.32
C GLY A 44 3.58 11.68 -0.25
N LEU A 45 3.87 11.05 0.90
CA LEU A 45 4.67 11.67 1.96
C LEU A 45 6.10 11.94 1.50
N THR A 46 6.72 11.00 0.77
CA THR A 46 8.04 11.22 0.18
C THR A 46 8.02 12.34 -0.85
N ALA A 47 7.00 12.38 -1.74
CA ALA A 47 6.84 13.49 -2.68
C ALA A 47 6.69 14.82 -1.94
N GLY A 48 5.93 14.87 -0.84
CA GLY A 48 5.78 16.03 0.02
C GLY A 48 7.10 16.52 0.62
N ILE A 49 7.93 15.59 1.12
CA ILE A 49 9.26 15.91 1.65
C ILE A 49 10.13 16.61 0.59
N TYR A 50 10.22 16.03 -0.61
CA TYR A 50 11.08 16.57 -1.66
C TYR A 50 10.57 17.89 -2.24
N THR A 51 9.27 18.04 -2.50
CA THR A 51 8.68 19.29 -2.99
C THR A 51 8.74 20.40 -1.95
N ALA A 52 8.54 20.10 -0.65
CA ALA A 52 8.72 21.09 0.42
C ALA A 52 10.18 21.57 0.51
N ARG A 53 11.15 20.66 0.42
CA ARG A 53 12.58 21.00 0.39
C ARG A 53 12.97 21.82 -0.85
N ALA A 54 12.24 21.70 -1.95
CA ALA A 54 12.37 22.57 -3.13
C ALA A 54 11.64 23.92 -2.98
N ASN A 55 11.11 24.22 -1.78
CA ASN A 55 10.38 25.47 -1.47
C ASN A 55 9.09 25.64 -2.27
N LEU A 56 8.41 24.53 -2.63
CA LEU A 56 7.17 24.56 -3.41
C LEU A 56 5.90 24.54 -2.55
N SER A 57 6.04 24.54 -1.20
CA SER A 57 4.94 24.57 -0.21
C SER A 57 3.79 23.60 -0.52
N PRO A 58 4.05 22.29 -0.71
CA PRO A 58 3.05 21.36 -1.19
C PRO A 58 1.88 21.19 -0.21
N LEU A 59 0.68 20.95 -0.76
CA LEU A 59 -0.47 20.47 -0.03
C LEU A 59 -0.67 18.97 -0.31
N ILE A 60 -0.60 18.14 0.73
CA ILE A 60 -0.91 16.71 0.66
C ILE A 60 -2.36 16.52 1.10
N ILE A 61 -3.19 15.93 0.22
CA ILE A 61 -4.56 15.52 0.55
C ILE A 61 -4.53 14.05 0.90
N ALA A 62 -4.79 13.73 2.18
CA ALA A 62 -4.45 12.43 2.75
C ALA A 62 -5.35 11.27 2.29
N GLY A 63 -6.58 11.56 1.86
CA GLY A 63 -7.56 10.54 1.47
C GLY A 63 -8.24 9.89 2.68
N LEU A 64 -8.92 8.75 2.42
CA LEU A 64 -9.69 8.00 3.44
C LEU A 64 -8.80 7.31 4.48
N GLN A 65 -7.59 6.91 4.08
CA GLN A 65 -6.68 6.15 4.92
C GLN A 65 -5.30 6.83 4.93
N PRO A 66 -5.10 7.85 5.80
CA PRO A 66 -3.80 8.50 5.98
C PRO A 66 -2.72 7.46 6.34
N GLY A 67 -1.58 7.49 5.66
CA GLY A 67 -0.53 6.48 5.79
C GLY A 67 -0.71 5.27 4.85
N GLY A 68 -1.87 5.09 4.23
CA GLY A 68 -2.15 4.04 3.25
C GLY A 68 -2.03 2.62 3.81
N GLN A 69 -1.65 1.66 2.95
CA GLN A 69 -1.59 0.24 3.30
C GLN A 69 -0.63 -0.08 4.47
N MET A 70 0.38 0.75 4.69
CA MET A 70 1.31 0.56 5.81
C MET A 70 0.65 0.70 7.18
N THR A 71 -0.49 1.40 7.28
CA THR A 71 -1.19 1.58 8.57
C THR A 71 -1.96 0.33 9.02
N ILE A 72 -2.19 -0.62 8.13
CA ILE A 72 -2.80 -1.93 8.43
C ILE A 72 -1.77 -3.06 8.45
N THR A 73 -0.50 -2.75 8.17
CA THR A 73 0.63 -3.68 8.29
C THR A 73 1.19 -3.61 9.70
N THR A 74 1.47 -4.75 10.32
CA THR A 74 2.05 -4.81 11.67
C THR A 74 3.57 -4.63 11.61
N ASP A 75 4.32 -5.72 11.58
CA ASP A 75 5.78 -5.73 11.59
C ASP A 75 6.35 -5.44 10.19
N VAL A 76 7.35 -4.56 10.14
CA VAL A 76 8.04 -4.17 8.90
C VAL A 76 9.53 -4.37 9.09
N GLU A 77 10.10 -5.29 8.32
CA GLU A 77 11.54 -5.64 8.33
C GLU A 77 12.25 -5.26 7.03
N ASN A 78 11.49 -4.90 5.99
CA ASN A 78 11.97 -4.71 4.63
C ASN A 78 12.01 -3.24 4.18
N TYR A 79 11.80 -2.28 5.09
CA TYR A 79 12.02 -0.86 4.80
C TYR A 79 13.42 -0.46 5.25
N PRO A 80 14.32 -0.06 4.33
CA PRO A 80 15.73 0.18 4.70
C PRO A 80 15.89 1.39 5.62
N GLY A 81 16.85 1.30 6.54
CA GLY A 81 17.20 2.36 7.50
C GLY A 81 16.96 1.94 8.95
N PHE A 82 16.34 0.81 9.20
CA PHE A 82 16.06 0.29 10.55
C PHE A 82 16.70 -1.09 10.71
N ALA A 83 17.47 -1.28 11.79
CA ALA A 83 18.09 -2.56 12.11
C ALA A 83 17.13 -3.51 12.84
N GLU A 84 16.19 -2.94 13.58
CA GLU A 84 15.16 -3.66 14.33
C GLU A 84 13.84 -3.62 13.59
N VAL A 85 12.96 -4.57 13.90
CA VAL A 85 11.58 -4.60 13.41
C VAL A 85 10.86 -3.34 13.84
N ILE A 86 10.20 -2.68 12.90
CA ILE A 86 9.36 -1.50 13.17
C ILE A 86 7.90 -1.79 12.85
N GLN A 87 6.99 -0.96 13.36
CA GLN A 87 5.57 -1.07 13.07
C GLN A 87 5.20 -0.17 11.91
N GLY A 88 4.39 -0.69 10.97
CA GLY A 88 3.93 0.09 9.81
C GLY A 88 3.25 1.41 10.18
N PRO A 89 2.29 1.45 11.13
CA PRO A 89 1.67 2.70 11.57
C PRO A 89 2.66 3.70 12.15
N TRP A 90 3.66 3.22 12.90
CA TRP A 90 4.71 4.07 13.44
C TRP A 90 5.56 4.70 12.33
N LEU A 91 5.99 3.88 11.35
CA LEU A 91 6.75 4.38 10.20
C LEU A 91 6.00 5.50 9.47
N MET A 92 4.69 5.33 9.25
CA MET A 92 3.89 6.34 8.55
C MET A 92 3.71 7.62 9.37
N THR A 93 3.63 7.51 10.69
CA THR A 93 3.62 8.67 11.60
C THR A 93 4.94 9.45 11.50
N GLU A 94 6.08 8.76 11.51
CA GLU A 94 7.40 9.39 11.36
C GLU A 94 7.58 10.05 9.98
N MET A 95 7.12 9.38 8.91
CA MET A 95 7.18 9.94 7.56
C MET A 95 6.31 11.19 7.42
N GLN A 96 5.11 11.20 8.02
CA GLN A 96 4.25 12.39 8.02
C GLN A 96 4.90 13.53 8.81
N ALA A 97 5.38 13.25 10.02
CA ALA A 97 6.07 14.23 10.84
C ALA A 97 7.31 14.81 10.10
N GLN A 98 8.05 13.96 9.39
CA GLN A 98 9.18 14.41 8.56
C GLN A 98 8.71 15.36 7.44
N ALA A 99 7.62 15.04 6.75
CA ALA A 99 7.08 15.88 5.68
C ALA A 99 6.62 17.25 6.22
N GLU A 100 5.92 17.27 7.34
CA GLU A 100 5.46 18.49 8.01
C GLU A 100 6.62 19.34 8.53
N ASN A 101 7.63 18.72 9.12
CA ASN A 101 8.84 19.40 9.64
C ASN A 101 9.65 20.12 8.56
N VAL A 102 9.58 19.65 7.30
CA VAL A 102 10.24 20.34 6.17
C VAL A 102 9.32 21.30 5.44
N GLY A 103 8.06 21.45 5.88
CA GLY A 103 7.13 22.47 5.38
C GLY A 103 6.02 21.96 4.45
N ALA A 104 5.83 20.64 4.33
CA ALA A 104 4.64 20.11 3.68
C ALA A 104 3.39 20.34 4.56
N ARG A 105 2.23 20.58 3.94
CA ARG A 105 0.95 20.75 4.64
C ARG A 105 0.08 19.53 4.37
N VAL A 106 -0.51 18.95 5.40
CA VAL A 106 -1.39 17.79 5.29
C VAL A 106 -2.83 18.21 5.55
N MET A 107 -3.72 17.85 4.63
CA MET A 107 -5.15 18.05 4.72
C MET A 107 -5.88 16.72 4.71
N TYR A 108 -6.78 16.53 5.65
CA TYR A 108 -7.62 15.32 5.76
C TYR A 108 -8.93 15.56 5.01
N ASP A 109 -8.91 15.23 3.73
CA ASP A 109 -10.06 15.29 2.82
C ASP A 109 -9.86 14.28 1.69
N ILE A 110 -10.85 14.12 0.81
CA ILE A 110 -10.82 13.18 -0.30
C ILE A 110 -10.97 13.95 -1.60
N VAL A 111 -10.12 13.68 -2.57
CA VAL A 111 -10.30 14.19 -3.94
C VAL A 111 -11.29 13.27 -4.65
N THR A 112 -12.43 13.81 -5.03
CA THR A 112 -13.52 13.12 -5.74
C THR A 112 -13.48 13.35 -7.24
N GLY A 113 -12.73 14.35 -7.72
CA GLY A 113 -12.59 14.66 -9.15
C GLY A 113 -11.37 15.52 -9.44
N LEU A 114 -10.85 15.37 -10.66
CA LEU A 114 -9.76 16.15 -11.20
C LEU A 114 -10.12 16.59 -12.63
N ASP A 115 -10.24 17.89 -12.85
CA ASP A 115 -10.35 18.48 -14.19
C ASP A 115 -8.95 18.88 -14.69
N SER A 116 -8.49 18.16 -15.68
CA SER A 116 -7.18 18.33 -16.33
C SER A 116 -7.26 19.01 -17.70
N ALA A 117 -8.47 19.43 -18.15
CA ALA A 117 -8.67 20.01 -19.48
C ALA A 117 -8.09 21.43 -19.62
N SER A 118 -7.94 22.15 -18.51
CA SER A 118 -7.39 23.50 -18.47
C SER A 118 -6.42 23.69 -17.31
N ARG A 119 -5.65 24.78 -17.34
CA ARG A 119 -4.77 25.18 -16.24
C ARG A 119 -5.20 26.53 -15.67
N PRO A 120 -5.04 26.70 -14.35
CA PRO A 120 -4.62 25.71 -13.36
C PRO A 120 -5.59 24.52 -13.28
N PHE A 121 -5.08 23.33 -12.93
CA PHE A 121 -5.91 22.13 -12.74
C PHE A 121 -6.91 22.36 -11.59
N ARG A 122 -8.13 21.84 -11.74
CA ARG A 122 -9.16 21.95 -10.69
C ARG A 122 -9.37 20.60 -10.01
N LEU A 123 -9.34 20.60 -8.69
CA LEU A 123 -9.63 19.44 -7.85
C LEU A 123 -10.92 19.70 -7.06
N THR A 124 -11.84 18.76 -7.11
CA THR A 124 -13.07 18.76 -6.30
C THR A 124 -12.87 17.85 -5.10
N LEU A 125 -13.17 18.36 -3.90
CA LEU A 125 -13.03 17.65 -2.65
C LEU A 125 -14.40 17.13 -2.14
N ASP A 126 -14.39 16.08 -1.33
CA ASP A 126 -15.60 15.51 -0.72
C ASP A 126 -16.30 16.50 0.24
N SER A 127 -15.53 17.38 0.89
CA SER A 127 -16.05 18.49 1.67
C SER A 127 -16.88 19.52 0.87
N GLY A 128 -16.89 19.39 -0.46
CA GLY A 128 -17.54 20.32 -1.38
C GLY A 128 -16.68 21.55 -1.73
N GLN A 129 -15.42 21.58 -1.29
CA GLN A 129 -14.48 22.62 -1.71
C GLN A 129 -13.86 22.29 -3.08
N ASP A 130 -13.60 23.32 -3.86
CA ASP A 130 -12.76 23.24 -5.05
C ASP A 130 -11.45 23.97 -4.77
N ILE A 131 -10.34 23.36 -5.18
CA ILE A 131 -9.02 23.98 -5.19
C ILE A 131 -8.42 23.91 -6.58
N THR A 132 -7.52 24.83 -6.91
CA THR A 132 -6.77 24.78 -8.15
C THR A 132 -5.29 24.52 -7.88
N ALA A 133 -4.60 23.89 -8.83
CA ALA A 133 -3.18 23.58 -8.71
C ALA A 133 -2.43 23.82 -10.02
N ASP A 134 -1.18 24.28 -9.92
CA ASP A 134 -0.30 24.38 -11.09
C ASP A 134 0.17 22.99 -11.52
N THR A 135 0.47 22.11 -10.55
CA THR A 135 0.87 20.73 -10.78
C THR A 135 0.26 19.78 -9.75
N VAL A 136 0.04 18.54 -10.17
CA VAL A 136 -0.58 17.49 -9.33
C VAL A 136 0.28 16.21 -9.35
N ILE A 137 0.48 15.62 -8.18
CA ILE A 137 1.10 14.30 -8.03
C ILE A 137 0.03 13.32 -7.52
N LEU A 138 -0.30 12.31 -8.33
CA LEU A 138 -1.23 11.24 -7.98
C LEU A 138 -0.44 10.14 -7.26
N ALA A 139 -0.72 9.94 -5.96
CA ALA A 139 -0.04 8.96 -5.10
C ALA A 139 -1.04 8.16 -4.24
N THR A 140 -2.19 7.83 -4.85
CA THR A 140 -3.35 7.27 -4.17
C THR A 140 -3.23 5.78 -3.84
N GLY A 141 -2.19 5.11 -4.37
CA GLY A 141 -1.91 3.72 -4.08
C GLY A 141 -2.90 2.73 -4.73
N ALA A 142 -2.90 1.51 -4.20
CA ALA A 142 -3.82 0.45 -4.56
C ALA A 142 -4.27 -0.29 -3.29
N GLN A 143 -5.42 -0.96 -3.35
CA GLN A 143 -5.94 -1.76 -2.26
C GLN A 143 -5.97 -3.22 -2.66
N ALA A 144 -5.56 -4.11 -1.75
CA ALA A 144 -5.72 -5.54 -1.95
C ALA A 144 -7.21 -5.88 -2.03
N ARG A 145 -7.56 -6.77 -2.95
CA ARG A 145 -8.88 -7.40 -2.95
C ARG A 145 -8.93 -8.46 -1.89
N TRP A 146 -10.01 -8.45 -1.13
CA TRP A 146 -10.29 -9.41 -0.10
C TRP A 146 -11.43 -10.35 -0.53
N LEU A 147 -11.55 -11.51 0.14
CA LEU A 147 -12.64 -12.46 -0.11
C LEU A 147 -13.98 -11.94 0.41
N GLY A 148 -13.96 -10.99 1.34
CA GLY A 148 -15.13 -10.40 1.97
C GLY A 148 -15.74 -11.25 3.07
N LEU A 149 -14.93 -12.12 3.70
CA LEU A 149 -15.36 -12.97 4.81
C LEU A 149 -15.14 -12.23 6.14
N GLU A 150 -16.10 -12.34 7.06
CA GLU A 150 -15.98 -11.80 8.41
C GLU A 150 -14.77 -12.41 9.13
N SER A 151 -14.56 -13.73 8.97
CA SER A 151 -13.42 -14.44 9.55
C SER A 151 -12.08 -13.99 8.93
N GLU A 152 -12.02 -13.65 7.65
CA GLU A 152 -10.85 -13.06 7.01
C GLU A 152 -10.48 -11.72 7.69
N THR A 153 -11.48 -10.84 7.87
CA THR A 153 -11.30 -9.55 8.54
C THR A 153 -10.82 -9.72 9.98
N HIS A 154 -11.35 -10.71 10.70
CA HIS A 154 -10.99 -11.00 12.09
C HIS A 154 -9.51 -11.38 12.25
N PHE A 155 -8.96 -12.14 11.30
CA PHE A 155 -7.57 -12.62 11.33
C PHE A 155 -6.61 -11.76 10.49
N ASN A 156 -7.04 -10.63 9.93
CA ASN A 156 -6.17 -9.73 9.20
C ASN A 156 -5.02 -9.23 10.09
N GLY A 157 -3.76 -9.37 9.62
CA GLY A 157 -2.54 -9.10 10.39
C GLY A 157 -2.24 -10.14 11.49
N ARG A 158 -3.07 -11.17 11.66
CA ARG A 158 -2.87 -12.26 12.61
C ARG A 158 -2.99 -13.65 11.95
N GLY A 159 -2.44 -13.78 10.77
CA GLY A 159 -2.49 -15.01 9.98
C GLY A 159 -3.12 -14.83 8.61
N VAL A 160 -3.81 -13.73 8.34
CA VAL A 160 -4.30 -13.35 7.02
C VAL A 160 -3.52 -12.15 6.51
N SER A 161 -2.96 -12.26 5.31
CA SER A 161 -2.16 -11.24 4.63
C SER A 161 -2.54 -11.17 3.14
N ALA A 162 -2.20 -10.08 2.47
CA ALA A 162 -2.30 -9.91 1.03
C ALA A 162 -0.94 -9.63 0.36
N CYS A 163 0.17 -9.93 1.05
CA CYS A 163 1.52 -9.67 0.55
C CYS A 163 2.51 -10.72 1.07
N ALA A 164 2.86 -11.70 0.26
CA ALA A 164 3.82 -12.73 0.63
C ALA A 164 5.23 -12.19 0.86
N THR A 165 5.66 -11.19 0.10
CA THR A 165 6.99 -10.57 0.26
C THR A 165 7.09 -9.69 1.51
N CYS A 166 5.96 -9.23 2.05
CA CYS A 166 5.89 -8.45 3.28
C CYS A 166 5.93 -9.38 4.50
N ASP A 167 5.02 -10.34 4.54
CA ASP A 167 4.70 -11.09 5.77
C ASP A 167 5.19 -12.55 5.73
N GLY A 168 5.61 -13.06 4.57
CA GLY A 168 5.99 -14.47 4.40
C GLY A 168 7.10 -14.92 5.32
N PHE A 169 8.03 -14.03 5.70
CA PHE A 169 9.12 -14.35 6.61
C PHE A 169 8.63 -14.82 8.00
N PHE A 170 7.52 -14.28 8.51
CA PHE A 170 6.94 -14.67 9.81
C PHE A 170 6.39 -16.10 9.81
N TYR A 171 6.21 -16.70 8.63
CA TYR A 171 5.73 -18.07 8.44
C TYR A 171 6.83 -19.05 8.05
N LYS A 172 8.10 -18.70 8.27
CA LYS A 172 9.24 -19.58 7.98
C LYS A 172 9.09 -20.92 8.65
N GLY A 173 9.17 -22.00 7.85
CA GLY A 173 9.03 -23.38 8.31
C GLY A 173 7.62 -23.78 8.75
N ARG A 174 6.59 -22.97 8.49
CA ARG A 174 5.17 -23.28 8.76
C ARG A 174 4.43 -23.64 7.48
N ASP A 175 3.23 -24.19 7.63
CA ASP A 175 2.33 -24.50 6.52
C ASP A 175 1.43 -23.29 6.26
N VAL A 176 1.31 -22.88 4.98
CA VAL A 176 0.53 -21.71 4.59
C VAL A 176 -0.37 -22.01 3.38
N ALA A 177 -1.40 -21.20 3.21
CA ALA A 177 -2.23 -21.22 2.01
C ALA A 177 -2.08 -19.92 1.21
N VAL A 178 -2.13 -20.03 -0.13
CA VAL A 178 -2.24 -18.90 -1.06
C VAL A 178 -3.57 -19.01 -1.78
N ILE A 179 -4.34 -17.93 -1.83
CA ILE A 179 -5.66 -17.91 -2.44
C ILE A 179 -5.60 -17.12 -3.73
N GLY A 180 -5.83 -17.80 -4.85
CA GLY A 180 -5.80 -17.15 -6.16
C GLY A 180 -5.53 -18.12 -7.31
N GLY A 181 -5.21 -17.61 -8.49
CA GLY A 181 -4.93 -18.45 -9.67
C GLY A 181 -4.39 -17.65 -10.87
N GLY A 182 -4.08 -16.38 -10.69
CA GLY A 182 -3.34 -15.54 -11.64
C GLY A 182 -1.83 -15.59 -11.39
N ASN A 183 -1.06 -14.78 -12.13
CA ASN A 183 0.39 -14.67 -11.99
C ASN A 183 0.80 -14.35 -10.56
N THR A 184 0.18 -13.35 -9.93
CA THR A 184 0.47 -12.95 -8.54
C THR A 184 0.36 -14.14 -7.57
N ALA A 185 -0.70 -14.93 -7.65
CA ALA A 185 -0.88 -16.09 -6.75
C ALA A 185 0.19 -17.16 -6.95
N VAL A 186 0.59 -17.40 -8.20
CA VAL A 186 1.65 -18.38 -8.52
C VAL A 186 3.01 -17.86 -8.08
N GLU A 187 3.30 -16.58 -8.27
CA GLU A 187 4.54 -15.93 -7.82
C GLU A 187 4.67 -15.96 -6.30
N GLU A 188 3.61 -15.59 -5.58
CA GLU A 188 3.57 -15.63 -4.12
C GLU A 188 3.71 -17.07 -3.58
N ALA A 189 3.04 -18.04 -4.20
CA ALA A 189 3.19 -19.45 -3.81
C ALA A 189 4.63 -19.95 -4.01
N LEU A 190 5.26 -19.60 -5.13
CA LEU A 190 6.67 -19.93 -5.41
C LEU A 190 7.63 -19.25 -4.44
N TYR A 191 7.37 -17.99 -4.09
CA TYR A 191 8.15 -17.27 -3.08
C TYR A 191 8.05 -17.94 -1.71
N LEU A 192 6.83 -18.17 -1.23
CA LEU A 192 6.57 -18.80 0.06
C LEU A 192 7.12 -20.24 0.12
N ALA A 193 7.12 -20.97 -0.97
CA ALA A 193 7.68 -22.33 -1.01
C ALA A 193 9.20 -22.38 -0.72
N ASN A 194 9.92 -21.25 -0.85
CA ASN A 194 11.34 -21.20 -0.51
C ASN A 194 11.60 -21.00 1.00
N ILE A 195 10.59 -20.58 1.77
CA ILE A 195 10.73 -20.20 3.18
C ILE A 195 9.79 -20.99 4.09
N CYS A 196 8.62 -21.40 3.60
CA CYS A 196 7.64 -22.18 4.35
C CYS A 196 7.88 -23.69 4.24
N ASN A 197 7.30 -24.47 5.17
CA ASN A 197 7.35 -25.91 5.13
C ASN A 197 6.52 -26.46 3.96
N SER A 198 5.28 -26.00 3.83
CA SER A 198 4.41 -26.33 2.70
C SER A 198 3.53 -25.13 2.31
N VAL A 199 3.13 -25.11 1.03
CA VAL A 199 2.21 -24.10 0.48
C VAL A 199 1.04 -24.83 -0.18
N THR A 200 -0.17 -24.47 0.20
CA THR A 200 -1.40 -24.94 -0.45
C THR A 200 -1.99 -23.80 -1.29
N LEU A 201 -1.89 -23.89 -2.63
CA LEU A 201 -2.57 -22.95 -3.52
C LEU A 201 -4.04 -23.35 -3.65
N VAL A 202 -4.95 -22.48 -3.23
CA VAL A 202 -6.39 -22.70 -3.30
C VAL A 202 -6.97 -21.94 -4.48
N HIS A 203 -7.55 -22.66 -5.43
CA HIS A 203 -8.12 -22.07 -6.63
C HIS A 203 -9.55 -22.54 -6.91
N ARG A 204 -10.44 -21.58 -7.20
CA ARG A 204 -11.88 -21.83 -7.40
C ARG A 204 -12.26 -22.51 -8.72
N ARG A 205 -11.28 -22.76 -9.60
CA ARG A 205 -11.45 -23.43 -10.89
C ARG A 205 -10.53 -24.65 -10.99
N ASP A 206 -10.65 -25.39 -12.08
CA ASP A 206 -9.82 -26.55 -12.42
C ASP A 206 -8.52 -26.22 -13.15
N SER A 207 -8.29 -24.93 -13.44
CA SER A 207 -7.11 -24.46 -14.19
C SER A 207 -6.71 -23.05 -13.79
N LEU A 208 -5.41 -22.79 -13.74
CA LEU A 208 -4.85 -21.47 -13.43
C LEU A 208 -4.92 -20.54 -14.65
N ARG A 209 -4.97 -19.23 -14.38
CA ARG A 209 -4.88 -18.18 -15.39
C ARG A 209 -3.45 -17.62 -15.55
N ALA A 210 -2.54 -18.06 -14.70
CA ALA A 210 -1.13 -17.68 -14.76
C ALA A 210 -0.48 -18.15 -16.06
N GLU A 211 0.64 -17.53 -16.45
CA GLU A 211 1.43 -17.95 -17.61
C GLU A 211 1.90 -19.40 -17.45
N GLN A 212 1.90 -20.15 -18.55
CA GLN A 212 2.24 -21.58 -18.55
C GLN A 212 3.59 -21.88 -17.92
N ILE A 213 4.61 -21.06 -18.20
CA ILE A 213 5.94 -21.23 -17.63
C ILE A 213 5.94 -21.11 -16.09
N MET A 214 5.08 -20.28 -15.53
CA MET A 214 4.94 -20.11 -14.09
C MET A 214 4.19 -21.29 -13.48
N GLN A 215 3.14 -21.77 -14.14
CA GLN A 215 2.42 -22.99 -13.74
C GLN A 215 3.36 -24.21 -13.73
N ASP A 216 4.20 -24.37 -14.76
CA ASP A 216 5.17 -25.47 -14.84
C ASP A 216 6.21 -25.43 -13.72
N ARG A 217 6.59 -24.23 -13.28
CA ARG A 217 7.50 -24.06 -12.13
C ARG A 217 6.81 -24.42 -10.82
N LEU A 218 5.57 -23.96 -10.63
CA LEU A 218 4.77 -24.23 -9.45
C LEU A 218 4.54 -25.73 -9.28
N LEU A 219 4.09 -26.41 -10.31
CA LEU A 219 3.77 -27.85 -10.29
C LEU A 219 4.99 -28.76 -10.12
N LYS A 220 6.22 -28.24 -10.29
CA LYS A 220 7.47 -28.97 -10.04
C LYS A 220 8.00 -28.81 -8.62
N LYS A 221 7.38 -27.96 -7.81
CA LYS A 221 7.79 -27.77 -6.40
C LYS A 221 7.17 -28.85 -5.52
N ASP A 222 8.02 -29.65 -4.86
CA ASP A 222 7.59 -30.78 -4.02
C ASP A 222 6.76 -30.35 -2.81
N ASN A 223 6.95 -29.10 -2.35
CA ASN A 223 6.25 -28.56 -1.18
C ASN A 223 5.09 -27.63 -1.54
N ILE A 224 4.64 -27.62 -2.79
CA ILE A 224 3.40 -26.93 -3.22
C ILE A 224 2.36 -27.96 -3.59
N SER A 225 1.16 -27.81 -3.04
CA SER A 225 -0.05 -28.54 -3.46
C SER A 225 -1.11 -27.59 -3.96
N VAL A 226 -1.99 -28.06 -4.85
CA VAL A 226 -3.10 -27.25 -5.38
C VAL A 226 -4.43 -27.87 -5.01
N GLU A 227 -5.29 -27.08 -4.37
CA GLU A 227 -6.68 -27.42 -4.09
C GLU A 227 -7.56 -26.78 -5.19
N TRP A 228 -7.89 -27.60 -6.17
CA TRP A 228 -8.74 -27.21 -7.30
C TRP A 228 -10.21 -27.20 -6.94
N ASN A 229 -10.98 -26.35 -7.64
CA ASN A 229 -12.42 -26.22 -7.43
C ASN A 229 -12.76 -25.95 -5.97
N ARG A 230 -11.96 -25.11 -5.30
CA ARG A 230 -12.11 -24.75 -3.90
C ARG A 230 -12.07 -23.25 -3.72
N GLN A 231 -12.92 -22.78 -2.83
CA GLN A 231 -12.89 -21.40 -2.33
C GLN A 231 -12.90 -21.41 -0.81
N VAL A 232 -12.26 -20.42 -0.19
CA VAL A 232 -12.31 -20.26 1.26
C VAL A 232 -13.72 -19.87 1.65
N ALA A 233 -14.32 -20.65 2.56
CA ALA A 233 -15.62 -20.35 3.14
C ALA A 233 -15.49 -19.78 4.56
N GLU A 234 -14.39 -20.12 5.26
CA GLU A 234 -14.14 -19.66 6.61
C GLU A 234 -12.65 -19.79 6.96
N VAL A 235 -12.15 -18.79 7.66
CA VAL A 235 -10.84 -18.81 8.31
C VAL A 235 -11.08 -19.05 9.79
N PHE A 236 -10.38 -20.00 10.39
CA PHE A 236 -10.47 -20.23 11.84
C PHE A 236 -9.09 -20.27 12.49
N GLY A 237 -9.08 -19.97 13.77
CA GLY A 237 -7.86 -19.84 14.55
C GLY A 237 -8.18 -19.62 16.02
N ASP A 238 -7.16 -19.22 16.73
CA ASP A 238 -7.21 -18.91 18.17
C ASP A 238 -6.53 -17.56 18.45
N ASP A 239 -6.23 -17.30 19.72
CA ASP A 239 -5.57 -16.07 20.15
C ASP A 239 -4.15 -15.90 19.54
N THR A 240 -3.55 -16.98 19.05
CA THR A 240 -2.21 -16.96 18.41
C THR A 240 -2.27 -16.70 16.90
N GLY A 241 -3.45 -16.75 16.29
CA GLY A 241 -3.67 -16.50 14.87
C GLY A 241 -4.39 -17.63 14.14
N VAL A 242 -4.22 -17.69 12.81
CA VAL A 242 -4.84 -18.70 11.96
C VAL A 242 -4.30 -20.09 12.26
N THR A 243 -5.21 -21.08 12.39
CA THR A 243 -4.91 -22.51 12.55
C THR A 243 -5.45 -23.37 11.41
N GLY A 244 -6.33 -22.82 10.56
CA GLY A 244 -6.86 -23.56 9.42
C GLY A 244 -7.90 -22.80 8.61
N LEU A 245 -8.31 -23.44 7.51
CA LEU A 245 -9.31 -22.94 6.56
C LEU A 245 -10.36 -24.03 6.28
N ARG A 246 -11.62 -23.62 6.18
CA ARG A 246 -12.67 -24.43 5.56
C ARG A 246 -12.80 -24.02 4.09
N LEU A 247 -12.64 -24.99 3.23
CA LEU A 247 -12.69 -24.84 1.79
C LEU A 247 -14.02 -25.43 1.28
N ALA A 248 -14.90 -24.58 0.74
CA ALA A 248 -16.08 -25.02 0.08
C ALA A 248 -15.78 -25.49 -1.35
N SER A 249 -16.47 -26.53 -1.79
CA SER A 249 -16.42 -26.99 -3.17
C SER A 249 -17.14 -26.00 -4.09
N THR A 250 -16.58 -25.76 -5.28
CA THR A 250 -17.19 -24.95 -6.34
C THR A 250 -17.81 -25.80 -7.45
N ASP A 251 -17.64 -27.13 -7.38
CA ASP A 251 -18.13 -28.12 -8.36
C ASP A 251 -19.17 -29.09 -7.79
N GLY A 252 -19.63 -28.86 -6.54
CA GLY A 252 -20.67 -29.63 -5.88
C GLY A 252 -20.15 -30.82 -5.02
N GLY A 253 -18.85 -30.92 -4.81
CA GLY A 253 -18.26 -31.89 -3.88
C GLY A 253 -18.39 -31.47 -2.42
N ASP A 254 -17.90 -32.30 -1.51
CA ASP A 254 -17.87 -32.01 -0.07
C ASP A 254 -16.90 -30.91 0.29
N ASP A 255 -17.19 -30.15 1.35
CA ASP A 255 -16.27 -29.19 1.96
C ASP A 255 -15.05 -29.91 2.51
N LYS A 256 -13.91 -29.23 2.52
CA LYS A 256 -12.63 -29.73 3.06
C LYS A 256 -12.07 -28.74 4.06
N THR A 257 -11.48 -29.27 5.14
CA THR A 257 -10.71 -28.48 6.08
C THR A 257 -9.22 -28.75 5.88
N ILE A 258 -8.42 -27.69 5.86
CA ILE A 258 -6.95 -27.76 5.84
C ILE A 258 -6.39 -27.06 7.05
N SER A 259 -5.28 -27.59 7.61
CA SER A 259 -4.54 -26.95 8.70
C SER A 259 -3.42 -26.12 8.12
N VAL A 260 -3.44 -24.82 8.37
CA VAL A 260 -2.42 -23.86 7.96
C VAL A 260 -2.26 -22.78 9.01
N HIS A 261 -1.09 -22.16 9.08
CA HIS A 261 -0.77 -21.10 10.04
C HIS A 261 -0.91 -19.70 9.46
N GLY A 262 -1.06 -19.61 8.15
CA GLY A 262 -1.24 -18.34 7.43
C GLY A 262 -2.00 -18.52 6.12
N MET A 263 -2.73 -17.49 5.74
CA MET A 263 -3.47 -17.37 4.48
C MET A 263 -3.04 -16.10 3.76
N PHE A 264 -2.54 -16.24 2.54
CA PHE A 264 -2.14 -15.12 1.67
C PHE A 264 -3.17 -14.96 0.55
N VAL A 265 -3.84 -13.80 0.52
CA VAL A 265 -4.91 -13.51 -0.45
C VAL A 265 -4.31 -12.82 -1.66
N ALA A 266 -4.17 -13.55 -2.76
CA ALA A 266 -3.52 -13.12 -4.00
C ALA A 266 -4.51 -13.10 -5.18
N ILE A 267 -5.66 -12.43 -5.00
CA ILE A 267 -6.75 -12.38 -6.00
C ILE A 267 -6.79 -11.08 -6.80
N GLU A 268 -5.76 -10.27 -6.75
CA GLU A 268 -5.56 -8.97 -7.42
C GLU A 268 -5.64 -7.77 -6.45
N HIS A 269 -5.27 -6.59 -6.98
CA HIS A 269 -5.36 -5.30 -6.29
C HIS A 269 -6.19 -4.36 -7.15
N ASP A 270 -6.89 -3.44 -6.49
CA ASP A 270 -7.62 -2.36 -7.16
C ASP A 270 -6.85 -1.04 -6.97
N PRO A 271 -6.35 -0.41 -8.04
CA PRO A 271 -5.73 0.90 -7.93
C PRO A 271 -6.80 1.95 -7.55
N ALA A 272 -6.44 2.85 -6.63
CA ALA A 272 -7.35 3.91 -6.17
C ALA A 272 -7.35 5.09 -7.14
N THR A 273 -7.80 4.87 -8.38
CA THR A 273 -7.69 5.80 -9.51
C THR A 273 -9.02 6.21 -10.12
N ALA A 274 -10.13 5.68 -9.62
CA ALA A 274 -11.47 5.90 -10.19
C ALA A 274 -11.83 7.39 -10.33
N ALA A 275 -11.43 8.23 -9.36
CA ALA A 275 -11.67 9.68 -9.38
C ALA A 275 -10.90 10.41 -10.49
N PHE A 276 -9.93 9.77 -11.13
CA PHE A 276 -9.06 10.34 -12.16
C PHE A 276 -9.32 9.76 -13.54
N ALA A 277 -10.34 8.89 -13.67
CA ALA A 277 -10.78 8.38 -14.95
C ALA A 277 -11.23 9.55 -15.86
N GLY A 278 -10.60 9.63 -17.04
CA GLY A 278 -10.82 10.77 -17.95
C GLY A 278 -9.90 11.98 -17.72
N ALA A 279 -9.29 12.13 -16.56
CA ALA A 279 -8.27 13.16 -16.30
C ALA A 279 -6.88 12.74 -16.77
N VAL A 280 -6.53 11.47 -16.63
CA VAL A 280 -5.29 10.86 -17.12
C VAL A 280 -5.57 9.52 -17.79
N THR A 281 -4.64 9.02 -18.60
CA THR A 281 -4.79 7.71 -19.25
C THR A 281 -4.57 6.58 -18.23
N LEU A 282 -5.53 5.67 -18.14
CA LEU A 282 -5.42 4.43 -17.38
C LEU A 282 -5.17 3.24 -18.32
N ASP A 283 -4.65 2.15 -17.78
CA ASP A 283 -4.60 0.86 -18.46
C ASP A 283 -5.91 0.07 -18.28
N ASP A 284 -5.98 -1.12 -18.86
CA ASP A 284 -7.18 -1.97 -18.80
C ASP A 284 -7.47 -2.51 -17.38
N GLU A 285 -6.49 -2.44 -16.47
CA GLU A 285 -6.62 -2.84 -15.07
C GLU A 285 -6.89 -1.62 -14.15
N GLY A 286 -6.95 -0.41 -14.72
CA GLY A 286 -7.23 0.84 -14.01
C GLY A 286 -5.99 1.55 -13.45
N TYR A 287 -4.77 1.06 -13.70
CA TYR A 287 -3.54 1.72 -13.26
C TYR A 287 -3.21 2.93 -14.14
N ILE A 288 -2.63 3.97 -13.55
CA ILE A 288 -2.21 5.17 -14.29
C ILE A 288 -1.02 4.82 -15.19
N LYS A 289 -1.13 5.14 -16.48
CA LYS A 289 -0.02 5.00 -17.43
C LYS A 289 0.97 6.14 -17.25
N ALA A 290 2.17 5.82 -16.79
CA ALA A 290 3.31 6.73 -16.78
C ALA A 290 4.27 6.40 -17.93
N THR A 291 4.99 7.41 -18.42
CA THR A 291 6.07 7.20 -19.39
C THR A 291 7.19 6.39 -18.74
N PRO A 292 7.63 5.26 -19.33
CA PRO A 292 8.65 4.40 -18.74
C PRO A 292 9.90 5.16 -18.28
N GLY A 293 10.35 4.87 -17.05
CA GLY A 293 11.52 5.53 -16.45
C GLY A 293 11.27 6.93 -15.88
N THR A 294 10.04 7.42 -15.93
CA THR A 294 9.61 8.71 -15.39
C THR A 294 8.30 8.56 -14.60
N THR A 295 7.82 9.65 -14.00
CA THR A 295 6.50 9.70 -13.34
C THR A 295 5.46 10.50 -14.15
N ARG A 296 5.80 10.89 -15.38
CA ARG A 296 4.98 11.71 -16.26
C ARG A 296 3.78 10.93 -16.77
N THR A 297 2.59 11.47 -16.56
CA THR A 297 1.33 10.90 -17.07
C THR A 297 1.05 11.37 -18.52
N SER A 298 -0.10 11.04 -19.05
CA SER A 298 -0.59 11.53 -20.35
C SER A 298 -0.84 13.04 -20.38
N VAL A 299 -0.88 13.70 -19.22
CA VAL A 299 -1.14 15.14 -19.09
C VAL A 299 0.09 15.83 -18.52
N SER A 300 0.65 16.78 -19.27
CA SER A 300 1.81 17.55 -18.83
C SER A 300 1.48 18.34 -17.56
N GLY A 301 2.32 18.24 -16.51
CA GLY A 301 2.08 18.85 -15.19
C GLY A 301 1.31 17.97 -14.23
N ILE A 302 0.90 16.75 -14.65
CA ILE A 302 0.36 15.73 -13.76
C ILE A 302 1.32 14.54 -13.74
N PHE A 303 1.74 14.14 -12.54
CA PHE A 303 2.67 13.05 -12.27
C PHE A 303 1.98 11.98 -11.45
N ALA A 304 2.50 10.75 -11.49
CA ALA A 304 1.93 9.65 -10.72
C ALA A 304 3.03 8.76 -10.12
N ALA A 305 2.82 8.29 -8.89
CA ALA A 305 3.81 7.54 -8.13
C ALA A 305 3.18 6.51 -7.19
N GLY A 306 3.93 5.42 -6.94
CA GLY A 306 3.51 4.34 -6.06
C GLY A 306 2.54 3.38 -6.71
N ASP A 307 1.79 2.64 -5.90
CA ASP A 307 1.01 1.49 -6.35
C ASP A 307 -0.18 1.83 -7.26
N CYS A 308 -0.54 3.10 -7.44
CA CYS A 308 -1.49 3.50 -8.48
C CYS A 308 -0.90 3.44 -9.90
N VAL A 309 0.43 3.26 -10.03
CA VAL A 309 1.21 3.06 -11.26
C VAL A 309 1.90 1.70 -11.26
N ASP A 310 2.55 1.35 -10.13
CA ASP A 310 3.34 0.13 -9.97
C ASP A 310 2.43 -1.05 -9.60
N LYS A 311 2.09 -1.85 -10.58
CA LYS A 311 1.35 -3.10 -10.40
C LYS A 311 2.22 -4.34 -10.18
N ILE A 312 3.56 -4.17 -10.19
CA ILE A 312 4.52 -5.27 -10.14
C ILE A 312 5.09 -5.43 -8.74
N TYR A 313 5.75 -4.40 -8.22
CA TYR A 313 6.50 -4.50 -6.96
C TYR A 313 5.65 -4.23 -5.73
N ARG A 314 4.88 -3.14 -5.73
CA ARG A 314 3.97 -2.73 -4.64
C ARG A 314 4.65 -2.80 -3.27
N GLN A 315 5.83 -2.17 -3.16
CA GLN A 315 6.60 -2.10 -1.92
C GLN A 315 6.66 -0.66 -1.41
N ALA A 316 6.68 -0.49 -0.08
CA ALA A 316 6.78 0.84 0.53
C ALA A 316 8.02 1.60 0.06
N VAL A 317 9.16 0.91 -0.09
CA VAL A 317 10.42 1.52 -0.54
C VAL A 317 10.39 1.91 -2.02
N THR A 318 9.78 1.11 -2.91
CA THR A 318 9.60 1.49 -4.33
C THR A 318 8.62 2.65 -4.46
N ALA A 319 7.53 2.64 -3.69
CA ALA A 319 6.57 3.74 -3.64
C ALA A 319 7.24 5.04 -3.17
N ALA A 320 8.04 5.01 -2.10
CA ALA A 320 8.82 6.15 -1.65
C ALA A 320 9.80 6.64 -2.72
N GLY A 321 10.51 5.74 -3.40
CA GLY A 321 11.41 6.07 -4.51
C GLY A 321 10.69 6.76 -5.67
N MET A 322 9.51 6.24 -6.05
CA MET A 322 8.66 6.87 -7.08
C MET A 322 8.14 8.24 -6.63
N GLY A 323 7.79 8.40 -5.34
CA GLY A 323 7.42 9.70 -4.76
C GLY A 323 8.53 10.75 -4.90
N CYS A 324 9.78 10.36 -4.62
CA CYS A 324 10.95 11.21 -4.87
C CYS A 324 11.06 11.58 -6.35
N MET A 325 10.94 10.61 -7.26
CA MET A 325 10.99 10.87 -8.72
C MET A 325 9.89 11.85 -9.16
N ALA A 326 8.65 11.68 -8.67
CA ALA A 326 7.53 12.55 -9.02
C ALA A 326 7.74 13.99 -8.54
N ALA A 327 8.29 14.17 -7.35
CA ALA A 327 8.65 15.48 -6.84
C ALA A 327 9.69 16.18 -7.71
N LEU A 328 10.75 15.47 -8.11
CA LEU A 328 11.81 16.01 -8.97
C LEU A 328 11.31 16.31 -10.40
N ASP A 329 10.42 15.46 -10.94
CA ASP A 329 9.79 15.72 -12.23
C ASP A 329 8.86 16.94 -12.17
N ALA A 330 8.10 17.11 -11.08
CA ALA A 330 7.22 18.27 -10.84
C ALA A 330 8.02 19.57 -10.69
N GLU A 331 9.10 19.56 -9.90
CA GLU A 331 10.01 20.72 -9.72
C GLU A 331 10.59 21.18 -11.04
N ARG A 332 11.16 20.26 -11.83
CA ARG A 332 11.72 20.60 -13.16
C ARG A 332 10.67 21.16 -14.08
N TRP A 333 9.51 20.54 -14.13
CA TRP A 333 8.41 20.99 -14.97
C TRP A 333 7.94 22.41 -14.61
N LEU A 334 7.78 22.72 -13.30
CA LEU A 334 7.42 24.07 -12.83
C LEU A 334 8.49 25.09 -13.20
N GLY A 335 9.79 24.75 -13.08
CA GLY A 335 10.89 25.60 -13.47
C GLY A 335 10.88 25.96 -14.97
N GLU A 336 10.45 25.03 -15.83
CA GLU A 336 10.31 25.26 -17.27
C GLU A 336 9.12 26.19 -17.62
N GLN A 337 8.07 26.24 -16.75
CA GLN A 337 6.92 27.13 -16.98
C GLN A 337 7.20 28.58 -16.60
N THR A 338 8.20 28.85 -15.75
CA THR A 338 8.55 30.19 -15.26
C THR A 338 9.70 30.84 -16.05
N SER A 339 10.27 30.10 -17.00
CA SER A 339 11.35 30.56 -17.90
C SER A 339 10.81 31.08 -19.23
#